data_70c7b64b9bceaa89814cac7f899dfe61
#
_entry.id   70c7b64b9bceaa89814cac7f899dfe61
#
_cell.length_a   1.000
_cell.length_b   1.000
_cell.length_c   1.000
_cell.angle_alpha   90.00
_cell.angle_beta   90.00
_cell.angle_gamma   90.00
#
_symmetry.space_group_name_H-M   'P 1'
#
loop_
_entity.id
_entity.type
_entity.pdbx_description
1 polymer ?
#
loop_
_entity_poly.entity_id
_entity_poly.type
_entity_poly.pdbx_seq_one_letter_code
_entity_poly.pdbx_strand_id
1 'polypeptide(L)'
;LSGRSLEEAHEQASFADPYIGLDGGYLQVTRLNGKGPALLVLPEAGTPFEAYKPILDEKDESGRTKLFNDGTKRGQTFEGFYDWMVTSRGFAEKEWSGAEQWNEPSVLKLAPGETREIGVRFALSPSIRAIEETLVANDRPVAVGIPGYVVPMDLPADLFLKTSKRVRSITAYPSRALKVSKDGSVNGWARYKVEGKTWGRARLEIAYADGQVQTVHYFVTKPAAEAVADMGRFLTTQQWFDDPSDPFKRGPSIMSYDNEARSVVRQDPRVWIAGLSDEGGAGAWLAAIMKQLGE
;
A
#
# COMPACT_ATOMS: atom_id res chain seq x y z
N LEU A 1 -18.38 -8.00 13.86
CA LEU A 1 -17.77 -8.99 14.79
C LEU A 1 -18.48 -9.07 16.16
N SER A 2 -19.51 -8.23 16.39
CA SER A 2 -20.27 -8.25 17.65
C SER A 2 -20.96 -9.59 17.86
N GLY A 3 -20.81 -10.17 19.06
CA GLY A 3 -21.43 -11.42 19.46
C GLY A 3 -20.67 -12.70 19.09
N ARG A 4 -19.45 -12.60 18.55
CA ARG A 4 -18.57 -13.75 18.26
C ARG A 4 -17.43 -13.81 19.26
N SER A 5 -17.00 -15.01 19.59
CA SER A 5 -15.74 -15.19 20.31
C SER A 5 -14.54 -14.75 19.42
N LEU A 6 -13.40 -14.48 20.04
CA LEU A 6 -12.18 -14.13 19.29
C LEU A 6 -11.77 -15.26 18.34
N GLU A 7 -11.94 -16.51 18.75
CA GLU A 7 -11.62 -17.68 17.93
C GLU A 7 -12.54 -17.79 16.71
N GLU A 8 -13.86 -17.63 16.90
CA GLU A 8 -14.82 -17.59 15.79
C GLU A 8 -14.55 -16.43 14.83
N ALA A 9 -14.16 -15.27 15.37
CA ALA A 9 -13.81 -14.12 14.54
C ALA A 9 -12.57 -14.41 13.68
N HIS A 10 -11.54 -15.04 14.24
CA HIS A 10 -10.36 -15.43 13.49
C HIS A 10 -10.62 -16.50 12.42
N GLU A 11 -11.52 -17.44 12.69
CA GLU A 11 -11.86 -18.49 11.73
C GLU A 11 -12.73 -17.99 10.59
N GLN A 12 -13.62 -17.05 10.86
CA GLN A 12 -14.64 -16.61 9.90
C GLN A 12 -14.29 -15.29 9.21
N ALA A 13 -13.46 -14.44 9.85
CA ALA A 13 -13.04 -13.20 9.23
C ALA A 13 -11.97 -13.43 8.16
N SER A 14 -12.06 -12.67 7.11
CA SER A 14 -11.09 -12.64 6.01
C SER A 14 -10.55 -11.25 5.82
N PHE A 15 -9.37 -11.19 5.25
CA PHE A 15 -8.67 -9.98 4.88
C PHE A 15 -8.54 -9.92 3.35
N ALA A 16 -8.91 -8.80 2.77
CA ALA A 16 -8.79 -8.55 1.34
C ALA A 16 -7.63 -7.57 1.11
N ASP A 17 -6.63 -8.01 0.35
CA ASP A 17 -5.42 -7.26 0.11
C ASP A 17 -5.24 -7.03 -1.40
N PRO A 18 -5.33 -5.77 -1.87
CA PRO A 18 -5.23 -5.44 -3.28
C PRO A 18 -3.78 -5.20 -3.72
N TYR A 19 -3.43 -5.70 -4.87
CA TYR A 19 -2.24 -5.33 -5.61
C TYR A 19 -2.61 -4.52 -6.85
N ILE A 20 -2.33 -3.21 -6.82
CA ILE A 20 -2.69 -2.26 -7.87
C ILE A 20 -1.58 -2.23 -8.93
N GLY A 21 -1.51 -3.27 -9.73
CA GLY A 21 -0.42 -3.54 -10.65
C GLY A 21 -0.83 -3.55 -12.13
N LEU A 22 -1.85 -2.81 -12.54
CA LEU A 22 -2.40 -2.83 -13.90
C LEU A 22 -2.81 -4.26 -14.33
N ASP A 23 -2.33 -4.75 -15.49
CA ASP A 23 -2.63 -6.11 -15.95
C ASP A 23 -2.05 -7.20 -15.05
N GLY A 24 -0.96 -6.89 -14.32
CA GLY A 24 -0.38 -7.75 -13.30
C GLY A 24 -1.02 -7.60 -11.92
N GLY A 25 -2.02 -6.75 -11.78
CA GLY A 25 -2.74 -6.54 -10.53
C GLY A 25 -3.62 -7.74 -10.15
N TYR A 26 -3.95 -7.85 -8.89
CA TYR A 26 -4.89 -8.86 -8.37
C TYR A 26 -5.38 -8.46 -6.98
N LEU A 27 -6.46 -9.10 -6.53
CA LEU A 27 -6.90 -9.06 -5.15
C LEU A 27 -6.72 -10.46 -4.55
N GLN A 28 -6.14 -10.54 -3.38
CA GLN A 28 -6.12 -11.76 -2.59
C GLN A 28 -7.05 -11.61 -1.38
N VAL A 29 -7.82 -12.66 -1.10
CA VAL A 29 -8.67 -12.75 0.09
C VAL A 29 -8.22 -13.95 0.90
N THR A 30 -7.73 -13.70 2.09
CA THR A 30 -7.19 -14.72 2.99
C THR A 30 -7.94 -14.71 4.32
N ARG A 31 -8.00 -15.84 5.01
CA ARG A 31 -8.55 -15.87 6.36
C ARG A 31 -7.57 -15.29 7.36
N LEU A 32 -8.05 -14.61 8.39
CA LEU A 32 -7.19 -14.03 9.44
C LEU A 32 -6.35 -15.09 10.16
N ASN A 33 -6.87 -16.29 10.32
CA ASN A 33 -6.12 -17.39 10.94
C ASN A 33 -5.02 -18.00 10.04
N GLY A 34 -4.90 -17.51 8.80
CA GLY A 34 -3.90 -17.99 7.83
C GLY A 34 -4.11 -19.42 7.31
N LYS A 35 -5.25 -20.05 7.59
CA LYS A 35 -5.54 -21.44 7.22
C LYS A 35 -6.51 -21.52 6.02
N GLY A 36 -6.39 -22.63 5.28
CA GLY A 36 -7.29 -22.94 4.18
C GLY A 36 -6.94 -22.23 2.88
N PRO A 37 -7.85 -22.30 1.89
CA PRO A 37 -7.64 -21.69 0.58
C PRO A 37 -7.70 -20.16 0.66
N ALA A 38 -6.97 -19.52 -0.26
CA ALA A 38 -7.12 -18.10 -0.55
C ALA A 38 -7.92 -17.91 -1.85
N LEU A 39 -8.79 -16.90 -1.87
CA LEU A 39 -9.47 -16.48 -3.09
C LEU A 39 -8.64 -15.41 -3.78
N LEU A 40 -8.44 -15.58 -5.08
CA LEU A 40 -7.78 -14.60 -5.94
C LEU A 40 -8.79 -14.02 -6.92
N VAL A 41 -8.82 -12.71 -7.07
CA VAL A 41 -9.57 -12.00 -8.10
C VAL A 41 -8.57 -11.43 -9.09
N LEU A 42 -8.63 -11.91 -10.32
CA LEU A 42 -7.67 -11.63 -11.38
C LEU A 42 -8.33 -10.81 -12.48
N PRO A 43 -7.69 -9.75 -12.99
CA PRO A 43 -8.23 -9.02 -14.13
C PRO A 43 -8.21 -9.87 -15.39
N GLU A 44 -9.26 -9.83 -16.18
CA GLU A 44 -9.26 -10.35 -17.55
C GLU A 44 -8.58 -9.36 -18.51
N ALA A 45 -8.28 -9.80 -19.73
CA ALA A 45 -7.67 -8.95 -20.72
C ALA A 45 -8.45 -7.65 -20.94
N GLY A 46 -7.76 -6.52 -20.94
CA GLY A 46 -8.37 -5.21 -21.07
C GLY A 46 -9.07 -4.69 -19.81
N THR A 47 -8.85 -5.30 -18.66
CA THR A 47 -9.40 -4.89 -17.35
C THR A 47 -8.25 -4.62 -16.36
N PRO A 48 -7.34 -3.67 -16.63
CA PRO A 48 -6.22 -3.40 -15.71
C PRO A 48 -6.72 -2.87 -14.37
N PHE A 49 -6.13 -3.29 -13.27
CA PHE A 49 -6.37 -2.70 -11.96
C PHE A 49 -5.53 -1.42 -11.82
N GLU A 50 -6.11 -0.29 -12.25
CA GLU A 50 -5.42 0.99 -12.32
C GLU A 50 -5.40 1.73 -10.99
N ALA A 51 -6.53 1.74 -10.30
CA ALA A 51 -6.68 2.37 -8.99
C ALA A 51 -7.78 1.69 -8.17
N TYR A 52 -7.84 2.00 -6.89
CA TYR A 52 -8.99 1.65 -6.05
C TYR A 52 -9.36 2.81 -5.13
N LYS A 53 -10.60 2.80 -4.69
CA LYS A 53 -11.16 3.74 -3.74
C LYS A 53 -11.88 2.96 -2.65
N PRO A 54 -11.59 3.18 -1.38
CA PRO A 54 -12.38 2.64 -0.29
C PRO A 54 -13.74 3.34 -0.23
N ILE A 55 -14.79 2.55 0.01
CA ILE A 55 -16.14 3.05 0.29
C ILE A 55 -16.42 2.77 1.76
N LEU A 56 -16.59 3.80 2.55
CA LEU A 56 -17.02 3.67 3.93
C LEU A 56 -18.54 3.77 4.01
N ASP A 57 -19.13 2.91 4.84
CA ASP A 57 -20.59 2.90 5.08
C ASP A 57 -20.98 3.98 6.10
N GLU A 58 -20.42 5.16 5.96
CA GLU A 58 -20.86 6.35 6.69
C GLU A 58 -22.01 7.02 5.94
N LYS A 59 -22.98 7.49 6.69
CA LYS A 59 -24.11 8.22 6.12
C LYS A 59 -23.94 9.72 6.42
N ASP A 60 -24.25 10.54 5.42
CA ASP A 60 -24.37 11.98 5.59
C ASP A 60 -25.65 12.36 6.35
N GLU A 61 -25.83 13.63 6.67
CA GLU A 61 -27.02 14.14 7.37
C GLU A 61 -28.34 13.84 6.64
N SER A 62 -28.27 13.56 5.34
CA SER A 62 -29.42 13.17 4.52
C SER A 62 -29.66 11.64 4.47
N GLY A 63 -28.82 10.84 5.15
CA GLY A 63 -28.90 9.38 5.18
C GLY A 63 -28.32 8.67 3.96
N ARG A 64 -27.59 9.39 3.07
CA ARG A 64 -26.89 8.76 1.93
C ARG A 64 -25.54 8.24 2.39
N THR A 65 -25.11 7.15 1.80
CA THR A 65 -23.74 6.64 2.04
C THR A 65 -22.73 7.71 1.70
N LYS A 66 -21.98 8.13 2.69
CA LYS A 66 -20.89 9.06 2.55
C LYS A 66 -19.73 8.29 1.93
N LEU A 67 -19.45 8.56 0.68
CA LEU A 67 -18.20 8.10 0.09
C LEU A 67 -17.06 8.69 0.92
N PHE A 68 -16.02 7.93 1.11
CA PHE A 68 -14.82 8.39 1.81
C PHE A 68 -14.16 9.52 1.01
N ASN A 69 -14.66 10.68 1.24
CA ASN A 69 -14.35 11.90 0.51
C ASN A 69 -14.21 13.07 1.50
N ASP A 70 -13.90 12.76 2.74
CA ASP A 70 -13.50 13.83 3.60
C ASP A 70 -12.10 14.26 3.14
N GLY A 71 -11.90 15.52 2.91
CA GLY A 71 -10.60 16.06 2.52
C GLY A 71 -9.52 15.85 3.56
N THR A 72 -9.83 15.19 4.67
CA THR A 72 -8.87 14.66 5.62
C THR A 72 -8.42 13.31 5.09
N LYS A 73 -7.20 13.19 4.66
CA LYS A 73 -6.55 11.95 4.21
C LYS A 73 -6.36 10.92 5.34
N ARG A 74 -7.23 10.93 6.34
CA ARG A 74 -7.12 10.21 7.62
C ARG A 74 -8.06 9.02 7.74
N GLY A 75 -8.64 8.56 6.66
CA GLY A 75 -9.56 7.45 6.75
C GLY A 75 -8.89 6.15 7.10
N GLN A 76 -9.43 5.49 8.06
CA GLN A 76 -9.18 4.08 8.26
C GLN A 76 -9.94 3.32 7.19
N THR A 77 -9.21 2.64 6.33
CA THR A 77 -9.75 2.03 5.12
C THR A 77 -9.81 0.51 5.20
N PHE A 78 -9.63 -0.05 6.37
CA PHE A 78 -9.59 -1.50 6.55
C PHE A 78 -10.98 -2.12 6.78
N GLU A 79 -12.00 -1.31 6.96
CA GLU A 79 -13.39 -1.77 7.03
C GLU A 79 -14.20 -1.15 5.89
N GLY A 80 -14.85 -1.96 5.08
CA GLY A 80 -15.72 -1.46 4.03
C GLY A 80 -15.57 -2.14 2.69
N PHE A 81 -16.20 -1.55 1.72
CA PHE A 81 -16.15 -1.95 0.33
C PHE A 81 -15.15 -1.11 -0.44
N TYR A 82 -14.72 -1.63 -1.59
CA TYR A 82 -13.76 -0.96 -2.45
C TYR A 82 -14.28 -0.93 -3.87
N ASP A 83 -14.19 0.23 -4.50
CA ASP A 83 -14.36 0.36 -5.94
C ASP A 83 -13.02 0.13 -6.64
N TRP A 84 -13.00 -0.79 -7.58
CA TRP A 84 -11.88 -1.04 -8.45
C TRP A 84 -12.06 -0.28 -9.75
N MET A 85 -11.01 0.41 -10.17
CA MET A 85 -11.05 1.26 -11.34
C MET A 85 -10.17 0.70 -12.43
N VAL A 86 -10.80 0.43 -13.55
CA VAL A 86 -10.13 0.07 -14.82
C VAL A 86 -9.65 1.32 -15.55
N THR A 87 -10.37 2.43 -15.34
CA THR A 87 -10.04 3.78 -15.83
C THR A 87 -10.33 4.78 -14.71
N SER A 88 -9.36 5.56 -14.30
CA SER A 88 -9.46 6.36 -13.08
C SER A 88 -9.38 7.89 -13.27
N ARG A 89 -9.27 8.39 -14.52
CA ARG A 89 -9.07 9.83 -14.74
C ARG A 89 -10.17 10.70 -14.13
N GLY A 90 -11.44 10.30 -14.27
CA GLY A 90 -12.53 11.09 -13.69
C GLY A 90 -12.46 11.18 -12.17
N PHE A 91 -12.05 10.12 -11.51
CA PHE A 91 -11.80 10.08 -10.08
C PHE A 91 -10.58 10.91 -9.69
N ALA A 92 -9.47 10.76 -10.41
CA ALA A 92 -8.23 11.47 -10.15
C ALA A 92 -8.36 12.99 -10.31
N GLU A 93 -9.15 13.45 -11.27
CA GLU A 93 -9.35 14.89 -11.54
C GLU A 93 -10.38 15.56 -10.61
N LYS A 94 -11.26 14.78 -9.99
CA LYS A 94 -12.37 15.30 -9.18
C LYS A 94 -12.25 14.95 -7.70
N GLU A 95 -12.66 13.74 -7.37
CA GLU A 95 -12.78 13.31 -5.97
C GLU A 95 -11.42 13.15 -5.29
N TRP A 96 -10.39 12.85 -6.05
CA TRP A 96 -9.02 12.62 -5.58
C TRP A 96 -8.03 13.64 -6.14
N SER A 97 -8.52 14.82 -6.48
CA SER A 97 -7.69 15.91 -7.00
C SER A 97 -6.62 16.32 -5.98
N GLY A 98 -5.39 16.47 -6.44
CA GLY A 98 -4.25 16.80 -5.59
C GLY A 98 -3.63 15.62 -4.82
N ALA A 99 -4.20 14.42 -4.91
CA ALA A 99 -3.55 13.21 -4.42
C ALA A 99 -2.68 12.58 -5.50
N GLU A 100 -1.59 11.96 -5.07
CA GLU A 100 -0.73 11.20 -5.97
C GLU A 100 -1.42 9.88 -6.34
N GLN A 101 -1.59 9.66 -7.63
CA GLN A 101 -2.29 8.49 -8.15
C GLN A 101 -1.41 7.23 -8.11
N TRP A 102 -2.04 6.05 -8.04
CA TRP A 102 -1.34 4.78 -8.08
C TRP A 102 -0.62 4.57 -9.42
N ASN A 103 -1.36 4.70 -10.50
CA ASN A 103 -0.89 4.58 -11.87
C ASN A 103 -1.26 5.83 -12.64
N GLU A 104 -0.76 5.98 -13.85
CA GLU A 104 -1.17 7.06 -14.75
C GLU A 104 -2.66 6.92 -15.06
N PRO A 105 -3.50 7.91 -14.70
CA PRO A 105 -4.95 7.80 -14.87
C PRO A 105 -5.34 7.73 -16.35
N SER A 106 -6.05 6.68 -16.70
CA SER A 106 -6.54 6.50 -18.07
C SER A 106 -8.01 6.90 -18.23
N VAL A 107 -8.42 7.09 -19.48
CA VAL A 107 -9.81 7.36 -19.85
C VAL A 107 -10.21 6.45 -21.01
N LEU A 108 -11.39 5.90 -20.94
CA LEU A 108 -12.01 5.18 -22.04
C LEU A 108 -12.99 6.09 -22.76
N LYS A 109 -12.82 6.23 -24.07
CA LYS A 109 -13.78 6.88 -24.96
C LYS A 109 -14.36 5.82 -25.89
N LEU A 110 -15.67 5.70 -25.90
CA LEU A 110 -16.39 4.82 -26.81
C LEU A 110 -17.10 5.68 -27.84
N ALA A 111 -16.92 5.36 -29.13
CA ALA A 111 -17.73 5.95 -30.18
C ALA A 111 -19.14 5.32 -30.18
N PRO A 112 -20.13 5.97 -30.81
CA PRO A 112 -21.47 5.39 -30.93
C PRO A 112 -21.42 3.98 -31.57
N GLY A 113 -22.00 3.00 -30.90
CA GLY A 113 -22.00 1.60 -31.32
C GLY A 113 -20.78 0.78 -30.89
N GLU A 114 -19.74 1.40 -30.34
CA GLU A 114 -18.62 0.65 -29.76
C GLU A 114 -19.01 0.04 -28.40
N THR A 115 -18.45 -1.13 -28.15
CA THR A 115 -18.58 -1.85 -26.88
C THR A 115 -17.22 -2.16 -26.30
N ARG A 116 -17.14 -2.23 -24.99
CA ARG A 116 -15.99 -2.75 -24.27
C ARG A 116 -16.46 -3.77 -23.25
N GLU A 117 -15.78 -4.88 -23.20
CA GLU A 117 -15.94 -5.87 -22.16
C GLU A 117 -14.88 -5.64 -21.07
N ILE A 118 -15.31 -5.75 -19.81
CA ILE A 118 -14.47 -5.80 -18.63
C ILE A 118 -14.83 -7.04 -17.84
N GLY A 119 -13.85 -7.69 -17.25
CA GLY A 119 -14.10 -8.94 -16.55
C GLY A 119 -13.04 -9.25 -15.51
N VAL A 120 -13.43 -10.08 -14.56
CA VAL A 120 -12.55 -10.65 -13.55
C VAL A 120 -12.74 -12.15 -13.48
N ARG A 121 -11.66 -12.86 -13.18
CA ARG A 121 -11.65 -14.29 -12.95
C ARG A 121 -11.40 -14.54 -11.47
N PHE A 122 -12.16 -15.48 -10.91
CA PHE A 122 -11.93 -16.00 -9.58
C PHE A 122 -11.12 -17.29 -9.65
N ALA A 123 -10.03 -17.34 -8.88
CA ALA A 123 -9.22 -18.54 -8.75
C ALA A 123 -9.04 -18.88 -7.26
N LEU A 124 -8.97 -20.15 -6.94
CA LEU A 124 -8.69 -20.62 -5.58
C LEU A 124 -7.25 -21.11 -5.50
N SER A 125 -6.50 -20.50 -4.60
CA SER A 125 -5.20 -21.02 -4.19
C SER A 125 -5.41 -22.00 -3.03
N PRO A 126 -4.77 -23.19 -3.03
CA PRO A 126 -4.96 -24.17 -1.98
C PRO A 126 -4.48 -23.69 -0.60
N SER A 127 -3.62 -22.70 -0.55
CA SER A 127 -3.14 -22.08 0.69
C SER A 127 -2.56 -20.69 0.39
N ILE A 128 -2.33 -19.89 1.42
CA ILE A 128 -1.64 -18.60 1.30
C ILE A 128 -0.24 -18.78 0.68
N ARG A 129 0.47 -19.83 1.04
CA ARG A 129 1.83 -20.11 0.51
C ARG A 129 1.87 -20.49 -0.97
N ALA A 130 0.73 -20.88 -1.54
CA ALA A 130 0.60 -21.26 -2.95
C ALA A 130 0.02 -20.14 -3.84
N ILE A 131 -0.19 -18.93 -3.30
CA ILE A 131 -0.77 -17.80 -4.04
C ILE A 131 0.07 -17.48 -5.28
N GLU A 132 1.38 -17.34 -5.13
CA GLU A 132 2.29 -16.96 -6.23
C GLU A 132 2.29 -18.01 -7.34
N GLU A 133 2.29 -19.28 -6.99
CA GLU A 133 2.21 -20.39 -7.95
C GLU A 133 0.85 -20.41 -8.66
N THR A 134 -0.22 -20.13 -7.92
CA THR A 134 -1.57 -20.04 -8.49
C THR A 134 -1.68 -18.86 -9.45
N LEU A 135 -1.09 -17.71 -9.14
CA LEU A 135 -1.03 -16.56 -10.03
C LEU A 135 -0.31 -16.91 -11.34
N VAL A 136 0.87 -17.51 -11.25
CA VAL A 136 1.64 -17.93 -12.44
C VAL A 136 0.88 -18.97 -13.26
N ALA A 137 0.22 -19.94 -12.62
CA ALA A 137 -0.60 -20.95 -13.31
C ALA A 137 -1.82 -20.33 -14.04
N ASN A 138 -2.26 -19.15 -13.62
CA ASN A 138 -3.30 -18.36 -14.27
C ASN A 138 -2.74 -17.27 -15.19
N ASP A 139 -1.50 -17.42 -15.63
CA ASP A 139 -0.79 -16.54 -16.57
C ASP A 139 -0.64 -15.09 -16.02
N ARG A 140 -0.52 -14.94 -14.71
CA ARG A 140 -0.24 -13.65 -14.05
C ARG A 140 1.24 -13.55 -13.67
N PRO A 141 1.91 -12.46 -14.05
CA PRO A 141 3.27 -12.21 -13.59
C PRO A 141 3.26 -11.87 -12.09
N VAL A 142 4.21 -12.40 -11.35
CA VAL A 142 4.38 -12.14 -9.92
C VAL A 142 5.64 -11.32 -9.69
N ALA A 143 5.53 -10.26 -8.90
CA ALA A 143 6.63 -9.42 -8.50
C ALA A 143 6.74 -9.40 -6.96
N VAL A 144 7.92 -9.70 -6.44
CA VAL A 144 8.19 -9.71 -4.99
C VAL A 144 9.43 -8.86 -4.70
N GLY A 145 9.27 -7.85 -3.86
CA GLY A 145 10.37 -7.00 -3.37
C GLY A 145 10.94 -7.50 -2.05
N ILE A 146 12.26 -7.61 -1.94
CA ILE A 146 12.96 -7.98 -0.71
C ILE A 146 14.03 -6.93 -0.38
N PRO A 147 14.02 -6.35 0.82
CA PRO A 147 13.18 -6.65 1.99
C PRO A 147 11.76 -6.09 1.89
N GLY A 148 11.43 -5.32 0.87
CA GLY A 148 10.14 -4.71 0.64
C GLY A 148 10.21 -3.64 -0.44
N TYR A 149 9.25 -2.72 -0.42
CA TYR A 149 9.09 -1.67 -1.43
C TYR A 149 9.44 -0.27 -0.92
N VAL A 150 9.89 -0.17 0.32
CA VAL A 150 10.50 1.05 0.87
C VAL A 150 12.02 0.88 0.77
N VAL A 151 12.66 1.72 -0.03
CA VAL A 151 14.08 1.57 -0.40
C VAL A 151 14.85 2.81 0.05
N PRO A 152 15.72 2.68 1.06
CA PRO A 152 16.68 3.74 1.38
C PRO A 152 17.69 3.97 0.24
N MET A 153 18.09 5.23 0.03
CA MET A 153 19.01 5.57 -1.08
C MET A 153 20.40 4.92 -0.97
N ASP A 154 20.80 4.49 0.21
CA ASP A 154 22.08 3.83 0.50
C ASP A 154 22.00 2.31 0.54
N LEU A 155 20.80 1.74 0.52
CA LEU A 155 20.58 0.29 0.59
C LEU A 155 19.80 -0.22 -0.63
N PRO A 156 20.40 -1.11 -1.42
CA PRO A 156 19.65 -1.71 -2.54
C PRO A 156 18.64 -2.75 -2.05
N ALA A 157 17.56 -2.88 -2.79
CA ALA A 157 16.59 -3.97 -2.65
C ALA A 157 16.69 -4.92 -3.84
N ASP A 158 16.13 -6.11 -3.70
CA ASP A 158 15.95 -7.06 -4.77
C ASP A 158 14.48 -7.08 -5.22
N LEU A 159 14.27 -7.12 -6.53
CA LEU A 159 12.99 -7.42 -7.14
C LEU A 159 13.07 -8.78 -7.82
N PHE A 160 12.22 -9.69 -7.41
CA PHE A 160 12.07 -11.00 -8.00
C PHE A 160 10.83 -11.03 -8.88
N LEU A 161 11.00 -11.49 -10.12
CA LEU A 161 9.90 -11.66 -11.07
C LEU A 161 9.76 -13.13 -11.44
N LYS A 162 8.55 -13.67 -11.30
CA LYS A 162 8.18 -15.01 -11.75
C LYS A 162 7.07 -14.90 -12.79
N THR A 163 7.34 -15.32 -14.00
CA THR A 163 6.41 -15.20 -15.12
C THR A 163 6.82 -16.14 -16.24
N SER A 164 5.85 -16.66 -16.99
CA SER A 164 6.06 -17.37 -18.26
C SER A 164 6.38 -16.40 -19.41
N LYS A 165 6.12 -15.10 -19.22
CA LYS A 165 6.21 -14.06 -20.24
C LYS A 165 7.61 -13.47 -20.32
N ARG A 166 8.06 -13.17 -21.52
CA ARG A 166 9.32 -12.45 -21.70
C ARG A 166 9.16 -10.99 -21.29
N VAL A 167 9.97 -10.53 -20.34
CA VAL A 167 10.09 -9.10 -19.99
C VAL A 167 10.72 -8.37 -21.17
N ARG A 168 10.05 -7.34 -21.67
CA ARG A 168 10.48 -6.48 -22.78
C ARG A 168 11.26 -5.27 -22.28
N SER A 169 10.75 -4.62 -21.23
CA SER A 169 11.41 -3.49 -20.59
C SER A 169 10.97 -3.34 -19.14
N ILE A 170 11.80 -2.70 -18.34
CA ILE A 170 11.49 -2.21 -16.99
C ILE A 170 11.86 -0.73 -16.97
N THR A 171 10.88 0.13 -16.73
CA THR A 171 11.05 1.59 -16.76
C THR A 171 10.65 2.18 -15.41
N ALA A 172 11.45 3.10 -14.88
CA ALA A 172 11.16 3.78 -13.63
C ALA A 172 10.39 5.10 -13.86
N TYR A 173 9.42 5.36 -13.01
CA TYR A 173 8.66 6.61 -12.95
C TYR A 173 8.63 7.16 -11.51
N PRO A 174 8.97 8.45 -11.29
CA PRO A 174 9.60 9.35 -12.26
C PRO A 174 10.90 8.80 -12.84
N SER A 175 11.27 9.23 -14.03
CA SER A 175 12.53 8.82 -14.65
C SER A 175 13.69 9.16 -13.71
N ARG A 176 14.61 8.23 -13.49
CA ARG A 176 15.75 8.34 -12.57
C ARG A 176 15.42 8.19 -11.07
N ALA A 177 14.15 8.01 -10.66
CA ALA A 177 13.83 7.76 -9.26
C ALA A 177 14.40 6.43 -8.75
N LEU A 178 14.44 5.43 -9.63
CA LEU A 178 14.98 4.11 -9.37
C LEU A 178 15.98 3.72 -10.46
N LYS A 179 17.06 3.08 -10.06
CA LYS A 179 17.96 2.37 -10.99
C LYS A 179 17.73 0.88 -10.84
N VAL A 180 17.46 0.20 -11.96
CA VAL A 180 17.20 -1.22 -11.99
C VAL A 180 18.23 -1.91 -12.89
N SER A 181 18.80 -3.00 -12.41
CA SER A 181 19.73 -3.83 -13.17
C SER A 181 19.41 -5.30 -12.97
N LYS A 182 19.48 -6.09 -14.05
CA LYS A 182 19.29 -7.54 -13.95
C LYS A 182 20.46 -8.17 -13.19
N ASP A 183 20.15 -9.02 -12.22
CA ASP A 183 21.13 -9.70 -11.35
C ASP A 183 20.92 -11.23 -11.33
N GLY A 184 20.73 -11.80 -12.52
CA GLY A 184 20.62 -13.24 -12.69
C GLY A 184 19.24 -13.83 -12.43
N SER A 185 19.23 -15.04 -11.89
CA SER A 185 18.00 -15.77 -11.50
C SER A 185 18.27 -16.70 -10.33
N VAL A 186 17.24 -16.92 -9.49
CA VAL A 186 17.28 -17.79 -8.33
C VAL A 186 16.00 -18.63 -8.29
N ASN A 187 16.11 -19.95 -8.30
CA ASN A 187 14.97 -20.89 -8.21
C ASN A 187 13.83 -20.58 -9.21
N GLY A 188 14.18 -20.21 -10.43
CA GLY A 188 13.22 -19.90 -11.49
C GLY A 188 12.63 -18.46 -11.41
N TRP A 189 13.07 -17.64 -10.47
CA TRP A 189 12.74 -16.21 -10.41
C TRP A 189 13.85 -15.39 -11.07
N ALA A 190 13.49 -14.48 -11.97
CA ALA A 190 14.43 -13.48 -12.45
C ALA A 190 14.68 -12.46 -11.34
N ARG A 191 15.95 -12.20 -11.04
CA ARG A 191 16.36 -11.25 -9.98
C ARG A 191 16.84 -9.95 -10.62
N TYR A 192 16.40 -8.85 -10.04
CA TYR A 192 16.82 -7.49 -10.39
C TYR A 192 17.21 -6.74 -9.11
N LYS A 193 18.31 -6.02 -9.18
CA LYS A 193 18.71 -5.08 -8.14
C LYS A 193 18.01 -3.75 -8.35
N VAL A 194 17.42 -3.20 -7.30
CA VAL A 194 16.72 -1.91 -7.31
C VAL A 194 17.41 -0.96 -6.34
N GLU A 195 17.84 0.17 -6.84
CA GLU A 195 18.51 1.22 -6.07
C GLU A 195 17.65 2.49 -6.11
N GLY A 196 17.31 3.04 -4.92
CA GLY A 196 16.65 4.34 -4.80
C GLY A 196 17.61 5.49 -5.14
N LYS A 197 17.15 6.46 -5.94
CA LYS A 197 17.99 7.60 -6.38
C LYS A 197 17.38 8.95 -6.05
N THR A 198 16.07 9.02 -5.91
CA THR A 198 15.36 10.27 -5.62
C THR A 198 14.30 10.00 -4.57
N TRP A 199 14.26 10.82 -3.54
CA TRP A 199 13.24 10.75 -2.48
C TRP A 199 11.82 10.79 -3.05
N GLY A 200 10.95 9.98 -2.46
CA GLY A 200 9.52 10.01 -2.70
C GLY A 200 8.99 8.76 -3.38
N ARG A 201 7.74 8.83 -3.81
CA ARG A 201 7.09 7.73 -4.51
C ARG A 201 7.75 7.49 -5.87
N ALA A 202 7.87 6.23 -6.19
CA ALA A 202 8.33 5.76 -7.48
C ALA A 202 7.60 4.49 -7.87
N ARG A 203 7.54 4.19 -9.16
CA ARG A 203 7.04 2.91 -9.65
C ARG A 203 7.94 2.37 -10.76
N LEU A 204 8.00 1.07 -10.84
CA LEU A 204 8.52 0.37 -12.00
C LEU A 204 7.35 -0.06 -12.86
N GLU A 205 7.44 0.20 -14.14
CA GLU A 205 6.54 -0.29 -15.16
C GLU A 205 7.25 -1.39 -15.95
N ILE A 206 6.71 -2.59 -15.87
CA ILE A 206 7.26 -3.80 -16.48
C ILE A 206 6.38 -4.14 -17.68
N ALA A 207 6.92 -3.97 -18.88
CA ALA A 207 6.23 -4.34 -20.11
C ALA A 207 6.61 -5.76 -20.54
N TYR A 208 5.62 -6.56 -20.88
CA TYR A 208 5.76 -7.93 -21.35
C TYR A 208 5.61 -8.03 -22.87
N ALA A 209 6.11 -9.12 -23.44
CA ALA A 209 6.12 -9.31 -24.89
C ALA A 209 4.72 -9.46 -25.51
N ASP A 210 3.74 -9.88 -24.72
CA ASP A 210 2.33 -10.01 -25.10
C ASP A 210 1.53 -8.69 -25.01
N GLY A 211 2.19 -7.61 -24.65
CA GLY A 211 1.58 -6.29 -24.51
C GLY A 211 1.03 -5.97 -23.11
N GLN A 212 1.02 -6.93 -22.19
CA GLN A 212 0.63 -6.68 -20.81
C GLN A 212 1.65 -5.78 -20.10
N VAL A 213 1.16 -5.02 -19.14
CA VAL A 213 1.96 -4.13 -18.30
C VAL A 213 1.68 -4.41 -16.83
N GLN A 214 2.74 -4.52 -16.04
CA GLN A 214 2.64 -4.62 -14.58
C GLN A 214 3.36 -3.44 -13.95
N THR A 215 2.76 -2.85 -12.92
CA THR A 215 3.43 -1.83 -12.11
C THR A 215 3.80 -2.37 -10.74
N VAL A 216 4.97 -1.97 -10.25
CA VAL A 216 5.46 -2.24 -8.90
C VAL A 216 5.78 -0.91 -8.25
N HIS A 217 5.12 -0.62 -7.14
CA HIS A 217 5.21 0.66 -6.45
C HIS A 217 6.29 0.63 -5.38
N TYR A 218 7.08 1.70 -5.33
CA TYR A 218 8.16 1.89 -4.36
C TYR A 218 8.03 3.24 -3.67
N PHE A 219 8.61 3.33 -2.49
CA PHE A 219 8.90 4.59 -1.84
C PHE A 219 10.40 4.67 -1.54
N VAL A 220 11.06 5.67 -2.09
CA VAL A 220 12.48 5.91 -1.85
C VAL A 220 12.63 6.85 -0.66
N THR A 221 13.40 6.43 0.34
CA THR A 221 13.66 7.22 1.54
C THR A 221 15.10 7.77 1.53
N LYS A 222 15.39 8.68 2.45
CA LYS A 222 16.74 9.06 2.81
C LYS A 222 17.59 7.83 3.16
N PRO A 223 18.93 7.96 3.22
CA PRO A 223 19.79 6.95 3.82
C PRO A 223 19.23 6.46 5.16
N ALA A 224 19.31 5.16 5.40
CA ALA A 224 18.61 4.52 6.53
C ALA A 224 18.98 5.13 7.89
N ALA A 225 20.27 5.38 8.10
CA ALA A 225 20.75 6.00 9.34
C ALA A 225 20.23 7.45 9.50
N GLU A 226 20.23 8.24 8.43
CA GLU A 226 19.68 9.60 8.45
C GLU A 226 18.17 9.61 8.72
N ALA A 227 17.42 8.68 8.10
CA ALA A 227 15.98 8.56 8.32
C ALA A 227 15.66 8.23 9.79
N VAL A 228 16.44 7.32 10.40
CA VAL A 228 16.29 6.96 11.81
C VAL A 228 16.60 8.15 12.73
N ALA A 229 17.69 8.87 12.46
CA ALA A 229 18.07 10.05 13.24
C ALA A 229 17.00 11.16 13.13
N ASP A 230 16.47 11.40 11.94
CA ASP A 230 15.37 12.36 11.74
C ASP A 230 14.10 11.97 12.48
N MET A 231 13.74 10.69 12.44
CA MET A 231 12.58 10.17 13.21
C MET A 231 12.79 10.38 14.70
N GLY A 232 13.97 10.09 15.22
CA GLY A 232 14.27 10.29 16.62
C GLY A 232 14.20 11.76 17.04
N ARG A 233 14.79 12.64 16.25
CA ARG A 233 14.69 14.10 16.49
C ARG A 233 13.24 14.58 16.45
N PHE A 234 12.44 14.06 15.52
CA PHE A 234 11.01 14.39 15.43
C PHE A 234 10.25 13.96 16.68
N LEU A 235 10.44 12.73 17.15
CA LEU A 235 9.79 12.21 18.36
C LEU A 235 10.14 13.05 19.59
N THR A 236 11.41 13.40 19.77
CA THR A 236 11.90 14.11 20.95
C THR A 236 11.65 15.62 20.91
N THR A 237 11.32 16.19 19.76
CA THR A 237 11.07 17.64 19.62
C THR A 237 9.63 18.00 19.26
N GLN A 238 8.99 17.21 18.41
CA GLN A 238 7.66 17.53 17.90
C GLN A 238 6.54 16.71 18.57
N GLN A 239 6.84 15.48 18.95
CA GLN A 239 5.86 14.59 19.62
C GLN A 239 6.06 14.50 21.13
N TRP A 240 7.13 15.07 21.65
CA TRP A 240 7.38 15.10 23.09
C TRP A 240 6.33 15.94 23.79
N PHE A 241 5.66 15.32 24.75
CA PHE A 241 4.62 15.95 25.57
C PHE A 241 5.00 15.85 27.05
N ASP A 242 5.22 16.99 27.67
CA ASP A 242 5.54 17.08 29.08
C ASP A 242 4.78 18.29 29.68
N ASP A 243 3.51 18.08 29.98
CA ASP A 243 2.64 19.07 30.60
C ASP A 243 2.22 18.60 32.00
N PRO A 244 2.83 19.12 33.07
CA PRO A 244 2.47 18.76 34.45
C PRO A 244 1.03 19.08 34.81
N SER A 245 0.38 19.97 34.05
CA SER A 245 -1.03 20.36 34.27
C SER A 245 -2.02 19.46 33.55
N ASP A 246 -1.56 18.50 32.75
CA ASP A 246 -2.43 17.60 32.01
C ASP A 246 -3.37 16.84 32.98
N PRO A 247 -4.70 16.95 32.80
CA PRO A 247 -5.65 16.33 33.73
C PRO A 247 -5.58 14.80 33.75
N PHE A 248 -5.06 14.21 32.68
CA PHE A 248 -4.88 12.75 32.55
C PHE A 248 -3.47 12.28 32.94
N LYS A 249 -2.56 13.22 33.27
CA LYS A 249 -1.17 12.94 33.66
C LYS A 249 -0.43 12.05 32.64
N ARG A 250 -0.59 12.36 31.35
CA ARG A 250 0.01 11.60 30.24
C ARG A 250 1.49 11.93 30.00
N GLY A 251 1.98 13.04 30.51
CA GLY A 251 3.38 13.44 30.36
C GLY A 251 4.28 12.93 31.49
N PRO A 252 5.58 12.77 31.27
CA PRO A 252 6.23 12.92 29.97
C PRO A 252 5.99 11.72 29.07
N SER A 253 5.71 11.94 27.79
CA SER A 253 5.45 10.86 26.81
C SER A 253 5.61 11.33 25.38
N ILE A 254 5.59 10.39 24.46
CA ILE A 254 5.48 10.65 23.03
C ILE A 254 3.98 10.59 22.68
N MET A 255 3.43 11.71 22.23
CA MET A 255 2.02 11.87 21.95
C MET A 255 1.72 11.67 20.47
N SER A 256 0.48 11.26 20.14
CA SER A 256 -0.02 11.26 18.78
C SER A 256 0.15 12.63 18.11
N TYR A 257 0.50 12.64 16.82
CA TYR A 257 0.81 13.86 16.08
C TYR A 257 -0.01 13.95 14.79
N ASP A 258 -0.59 15.10 14.55
CA ASP A 258 -1.29 15.42 13.31
C ASP A 258 -0.34 16.09 12.32
N ASN A 259 -0.03 15.40 11.24
CA ASN A 259 0.88 15.91 10.20
C ASN A 259 0.28 17.08 9.41
N GLU A 260 -1.03 17.23 9.35
CA GLU A 260 -1.70 18.33 8.66
C GLU A 260 -1.72 19.58 9.53
N ALA A 261 -2.16 19.43 10.80
CA ALA A 261 -2.15 20.52 11.78
C ALA A 261 -0.72 20.82 12.30
N ARG A 262 0.26 19.96 12.05
CA ARG A 262 1.63 20.05 12.53
C ARG A 262 1.73 20.24 14.04
N SER A 263 0.94 19.49 14.77
CA SER A 263 0.86 19.61 16.23
C SER A 263 0.53 18.29 16.91
N VAL A 264 0.88 18.20 18.19
CA VAL A 264 0.46 17.10 19.06
C VAL A 264 -1.06 17.11 19.18
N VAL A 265 -1.69 15.94 19.03
CA VAL A 265 -3.13 15.78 19.12
C VAL A 265 -3.49 15.25 20.53
N ARG A 266 -4.01 16.13 21.37
CA ARG A 266 -4.45 15.78 22.73
C ARG A 266 -5.85 15.18 22.75
N GLN A 267 -6.69 15.60 21.83
CA GLN A 267 -8.09 15.19 21.73
C GLN A 267 -8.60 15.45 20.31
N ASP A 268 -9.14 14.44 19.68
CA ASP A 268 -9.81 14.57 18.37
C ASP A 268 -10.88 13.49 18.24
N PRO A 269 -12.18 13.85 18.20
CA PRO A 269 -13.27 12.88 18.13
C PRO A 269 -13.31 12.07 16.84
N ARG A 270 -12.57 12.49 15.79
CA ARG A 270 -12.47 11.80 14.49
C ARG A 270 -11.48 10.64 14.52
N VAL A 271 -10.59 10.60 15.51
CA VAL A 271 -9.50 9.63 15.58
C VAL A 271 -9.49 9.00 16.96
N TRP A 272 -9.83 7.73 17.05
CA TRP A 272 -9.93 7.02 18.32
C TRP A 272 -8.62 6.93 19.11
N ILE A 273 -7.46 7.04 18.44
CA ILE A 273 -6.14 7.07 19.06
C ILE A 273 -5.68 8.47 19.46
N ALA A 274 -6.47 9.52 19.17
CA ALA A 274 -6.09 10.88 19.52
C ALA A 274 -6.01 11.05 21.04
N GLY A 275 -4.91 11.62 21.49
CA GLY A 275 -4.64 11.82 22.91
C GLY A 275 -4.16 10.60 23.65
N LEU A 276 -3.94 9.47 23.00
CA LEU A 276 -3.15 8.40 23.58
C LEU A 276 -1.71 8.85 23.69
N SER A 277 -1.13 8.64 24.85
CA SER A 277 0.29 8.85 25.08
C SER A 277 1.01 7.53 24.84
N ASP A 278 2.24 7.66 24.45
CA ASP A 278 3.16 6.54 24.32
C ASP A 278 2.61 5.43 23.39
N GLU A 279 2.64 5.67 22.14
CA GLU A 279 2.70 4.61 21.13
C GLU A 279 3.97 3.75 21.31
N GLY A 280 4.39 3.73 22.50
CA GLY A 280 5.43 3.25 23.39
C GLY A 280 6.43 2.30 22.84
N GLY A 281 6.03 1.24 22.22
CA GLY A 281 6.96 0.24 21.69
C GLY A 281 7.90 0.79 20.61
N ALA A 282 7.39 1.61 19.71
CA ALA A 282 8.17 2.18 18.61
C ALA A 282 9.21 3.21 19.09
N GLY A 283 8.87 4.01 20.10
CA GLY A 283 9.79 5.00 20.67
C GLY A 283 11.00 4.37 21.35
N ALA A 284 10.82 3.31 22.12
CA ALA A 284 11.91 2.60 22.77
C ALA A 284 12.86 1.92 21.78
N TRP A 285 12.33 1.31 20.74
CA TRP A 285 13.14 0.73 19.66
C TRP A 285 13.96 1.78 18.95
N LEU A 286 13.35 2.91 18.61
CA LEU A 286 14.02 3.99 17.93
C LEU A 286 15.13 4.60 18.78
N ALA A 287 14.89 4.84 20.07
CA ALA A 287 15.90 5.33 21.00
C ALA A 287 17.11 4.38 21.10
N ALA A 288 16.86 3.07 21.13
CA ALA A 288 17.93 2.07 21.15
C ALA A 288 18.76 2.11 19.86
N ILE A 289 18.13 2.23 18.70
CA ILE A 289 18.83 2.33 17.41
C ILE A 289 19.62 3.64 17.31
N MET A 290 19.04 4.77 17.73
CA MET A 290 19.73 6.06 17.74
C MET A 290 20.99 6.01 18.61
N LYS A 291 20.90 5.43 19.80
CA LYS A 291 22.07 5.21 20.65
C LYS A 291 23.16 4.39 19.96
N GLN A 292 22.79 3.37 19.19
CA GLN A 292 23.75 2.57 18.42
C GLN A 292 24.40 3.36 17.28
N LEU A 293 23.66 4.31 16.70
CA LEU A 293 24.16 5.20 15.66
C LEU A 293 24.99 6.37 16.19
N GLY A 294 25.03 6.58 17.51
CA GLY A 294 25.74 7.69 18.15
C GLY A 294 24.98 9.02 18.12
N GLU A 295 23.66 8.97 17.95
CA GLU A 295 22.75 10.12 17.95
C GLU A 295 22.12 10.37 19.34
#